data_9b3a8716662536c16ba216ccbdc812a0
#
_entry.id   9b3a8716662536c16ba216ccbdc812a0
#
_cell.length_a   1.000
_cell.length_b   1.000
_cell.length_c   1.000
_cell.angle_alpha   90.00
_cell.angle_beta   90.00
_cell.angle_gamma   90.00
#
_symmetry.space_group_name_H-M   'P 1'
#
loop_
_entity.id
_entity.type
_entity.pdbx_description
1 polymer ?
#
loop_
_entity_poly.entity_id
_entity_poly.type
_entity_poly.pdbx_seq_one_letter_code
_entity_poly.pdbx_strand_id
1 'polypeptide(L)'
;MKYICLGYYDKAKFDLMTEGERQAMFDTCFEYDDHLRANGHWAGGEALQSQETALTLYWKNEKVATTDGPYAETKEQLGGILVLEARDMNHAVQLMSQHPALTYGNIFEIRPAADMNEVVKASEQRRAAP
;
A
#
# COMPACT_ATOMS: atom_id res chain seq x y z
N MET A 1 -5.25 -2.25 -16.21
CA MET A 1 -5.12 -0.99 -15.43
C MET A 1 -4.58 -1.31 -14.04
N LYS A 2 -3.77 -0.42 -13.53
CA LYS A 2 -3.18 -0.58 -12.20
C LYS A 2 -4.00 0.10 -11.13
N TYR A 3 -4.16 -0.56 -10.01
CA TYR A 3 -4.83 -0.06 -8.81
C TYR A 3 -3.87 -0.18 -7.64
N ILE A 4 -3.76 0.89 -6.87
CA ILE A 4 -2.93 0.91 -5.67
C ILE A 4 -3.82 0.55 -4.48
N CYS A 5 -3.48 -0.53 -3.80
CA CYS A 5 -4.20 -0.99 -2.61
C CYS A 5 -3.36 -0.64 -1.39
N LEU A 6 -3.89 0.25 -0.56
CA LEU A 6 -3.25 0.68 0.68
C LEU A 6 -3.79 -0.19 1.80
N GLY A 7 -2.91 -0.96 2.42
CA GLY A 7 -3.29 -1.88 3.49
C GLY A 7 -3.06 -1.28 4.86
N TYR A 8 -4.12 -1.21 5.65
CA TYR A 8 -4.08 -0.67 7.02
C TYR A 8 -4.35 -1.78 8.02
N TYR A 9 -3.72 -1.71 9.18
CA TYR A 9 -3.90 -2.68 10.25
C TYR A 9 -3.94 -1.98 11.60
N ASP A 10 -4.57 -2.64 12.59
CA ASP A 10 -4.57 -2.19 13.98
C ASP A 10 -3.37 -2.80 14.69
N LYS A 11 -2.34 -1.98 14.96
CA LYS A 11 -1.10 -2.46 15.58
C LYS A 11 -1.35 -3.04 16.97
N ALA A 12 -2.26 -2.45 17.75
CA ALA A 12 -2.57 -2.95 19.09
C ALA A 12 -3.12 -4.39 19.03
N LYS A 13 -4.01 -4.67 18.09
CA LYS A 13 -4.54 -6.02 17.88
C LYS A 13 -3.45 -6.98 17.39
N PHE A 14 -2.62 -6.52 16.46
CA PHE A 14 -1.50 -7.31 15.95
C PHE A 14 -0.53 -7.71 17.07
N ASP A 15 -0.20 -6.77 17.95
CA ASP A 15 0.72 -7.01 19.06
C ASP A 15 0.15 -8.00 20.11
N LEU A 16 -1.18 -8.11 20.20
CA LEU A 16 -1.85 -9.07 21.08
C LEU A 16 -1.90 -10.49 20.51
N MET A 17 -1.65 -10.67 19.23
CA MET A 17 -1.65 -11.99 18.60
C MET A 17 -0.46 -12.80 19.10
N THR A 18 -0.66 -14.11 19.26
CA THR A 18 0.46 -15.03 19.50
C THR A 18 1.30 -15.17 18.24
N GLU A 19 2.52 -15.65 18.37
CA GLU A 19 3.39 -15.92 17.22
C GLU A 19 2.73 -16.90 16.25
N GLY A 20 2.09 -17.96 16.75
CA GLY A 20 1.40 -18.93 15.93
C GLY A 20 0.22 -18.32 15.16
N GLU A 21 -0.53 -17.42 15.80
CA GLU A 21 -1.63 -16.70 15.15
C GLU A 21 -1.12 -15.78 14.03
N ARG A 22 -0.01 -15.08 14.25
CA ARG A 22 0.62 -14.22 13.22
C ARG A 22 1.11 -15.04 12.05
N GLN A 23 1.77 -16.16 12.31
CA GLN A 23 2.25 -17.06 11.26
C GLN A 23 1.10 -17.59 10.42
N ALA A 24 0.01 -18.03 11.04
CA ALA A 24 -1.17 -18.51 10.34
C ALA A 24 -1.80 -17.42 9.46
N MET A 25 -1.87 -16.20 9.96
CA MET A 25 -2.36 -15.05 9.21
C MET A 25 -1.47 -14.78 7.99
N PHE A 26 -0.15 -14.71 8.18
CA PHE A 26 0.78 -14.47 7.09
C PHE A 26 0.71 -15.57 6.03
N ASP A 27 0.68 -16.83 6.45
CA ASP A 27 0.60 -17.97 5.53
C ASP A 27 -0.64 -17.87 4.64
N THR A 28 -1.78 -17.58 5.25
CA THR A 28 -3.05 -17.43 4.52
C THR A 28 -3.02 -16.24 3.56
N CYS A 29 -2.47 -15.11 4.00
CA CYS A 29 -2.35 -13.91 3.17
C CYS A 29 -1.39 -14.13 1.99
N PHE A 30 -0.22 -14.73 2.25
CA PHE A 30 0.76 -15.00 1.20
C PHE A 30 0.24 -16.01 0.17
N GLU A 31 -0.55 -16.98 0.61
CA GLU A 31 -1.19 -17.94 -0.29
C GLU A 31 -2.15 -17.24 -1.25
N TYR A 32 -2.90 -16.26 -0.78
CA TYR A 32 -3.75 -15.45 -1.65
C TYR A 32 -2.93 -14.54 -2.58
N ASP A 33 -1.86 -13.95 -2.10
CA ASP A 33 -0.95 -13.16 -2.93
C ASP A 33 -0.34 -14.02 -4.05
N ASP A 34 -0.01 -15.28 -3.77
CA ASP A 34 0.45 -16.23 -4.78
C ASP A 34 -0.64 -16.51 -5.82
N HIS A 35 -1.89 -16.61 -5.39
CA HIS A 35 -3.03 -16.76 -6.27
C HIS A 35 -3.17 -15.56 -7.21
N LEU A 36 -3.02 -14.35 -6.70
CA LEU A 36 -3.02 -13.13 -7.53
C LEU A 36 -1.88 -13.15 -8.56
N ARG A 37 -0.69 -13.58 -8.16
CA ARG A 37 0.46 -13.71 -9.08
C ARG A 37 0.19 -14.71 -10.18
N ALA A 38 -0.33 -15.88 -9.82
CA ALA A 38 -0.59 -16.95 -10.76
C ALA A 38 -1.63 -16.58 -11.82
N ASN A 39 -2.52 -15.64 -11.51
CA ASN A 39 -3.59 -15.20 -12.41
C ASN A 39 -3.29 -13.83 -13.07
N GLY A 40 -2.08 -13.33 -12.95
CA GLY A 40 -1.66 -12.09 -13.62
C GLY A 40 -2.16 -10.82 -13.00
N HIS A 41 -2.60 -10.85 -11.74
CA HIS A 41 -3.16 -9.68 -11.04
C HIS A 41 -2.16 -8.97 -10.14
N TRP A 42 -1.02 -9.58 -9.86
CA TRP A 42 0.01 -8.98 -9.00
C TRP A 42 0.99 -8.17 -9.84
N ALA A 43 1.05 -6.86 -9.64
CA ALA A 43 1.99 -5.97 -10.31
C ALA A 43 3.08 -5.43 -9.38
N GLY A 44 3.01 -5.74 -8.11
CA GLY A 44 4.02 -5.35 -7.12
C GLY A 44 3.42 -5.22 -5.73
N GLY A 45 4.27 -5.08 -4.74
CA GLY A 45 3.83 -4.87 -3.37
C GLY A 45 5.02 -4.79 -2.44
N GLU A 46 4.84 -4.07 -1.34
CA GLU A 46 5.85 -3.92 -0.29
C GLU A 46 5.15 -3.82 1.06
N ALA A 47 5.69 -4.54 2.04
CA ALA A 47 5.30 -4.36 3.43
C ALA A 47 6.12 -3.23 4.05
N LEU A 48 5.53 -2.52 4.99
CA LEU A 48 6.20 -1.46 5.72
C LEU A 48 6.54 -1.93 7.14
N GLN A 49 7.67 -1.47 7.64
CA GLN A 49 7.99 -1.61 9.06
C GLN A 49 7.03 -0.73 9.88
N SER A 50 7.02 -0.92 11.20
CA SER A 50 6.19 -0.13 12.11
C SER A 50 6.36 1.37 11.88
N GLN A 51 5.28 2.13 12.06
CA GLN A 51 5.31 3.59 11.94
C GLN A 51 6.33 4.25 12.87
N GLU A 52 6.75 3.56 13.94
CA GLU A 52 7.79 4.05 14.87
C GLU A 52 9.14 4.24 14.17
N THR A 53 9.37 3.56 13.05
CA THR A 53 10.58 3.72 12.23
C THR A 53 10.47 4.82 11.20
N ALA A 54 9.32 5.47 11.09
CA ALA A 54 9.06 6.50 10.08
C ALA A 54 9.81 7.79 10.37
N LEU A 55 10.13 8.51 9.31
CA LEU A 55 10.67 9.86 9.37
C LEU A 55 9.86 10.71 8.40
N THR A 56 9.37 11.84 8.86
CA THR A 56 8.60 12.76 8.04
C THR A 56 9.44 13.97 7.64
N LEU A 57 9.48 14.26 6.34
CA LEU A 57 10.15 15.43 5.78
C LEU A 57 9.11 16.47 5.37
N TYR A 58 9.40 17.74 5.63
CA TYR A 58 8.52 18.83 5.22
C TYR A 58 9.32 20.12 5.03
N TRP A 59 8.69 21.10 4.39
CA TRP A 59 9.30 22.40 4.14
C TRP A 59 8.83 23.39 5.20
N LYS A 60 9.77 24.00 5.89
CA LYS A 60 9.48 24.99 6.93
C LYS A 60 10.62 26.01 7.02
N ASN A 61 10.26 27.28 7.08
CA ASN A 61 11.23 28.37 7.18
C ASN A 61 12.28 28.31 6.08
N GLU A 62 11.83 28.09 4.84
CA GLU A 62 12.67 28.06 3.63
C GLU A 62 13.72 26.93 3.62
N LYS A 63 13.49 25.86 4.37
CA LYS A 63 14.40 24.71 4.40
C LYS A 63 13.65 23.42 4.69
N VAL A 64 14.32 22.30 4.43
CA VAL A 64 13.80 20.98 4.78
C VAL A 64 13.87 20.78 6.30
N ALA A 65 12.76 20.40 6.89
CA ALA A 65 12.67 20.01 8.30
C ALA A 65 12.28 18.53 8.38
N THR A 66 12.63 17.89 9.49
CA THR A 66 12.33 16.48 9.74
C THR A 66 11.67 16.30 11.09
N THR A 67 10.78 15.32 11.17
CA THR A 67 10.18 14.89 12.43
C THR A 67 10.17 13.37 12.47
N ASP A 68 10.58 12.78 13.58
CA ASP A 68 10.47 11.34 13.78
C ASP A 68 8.99 10.94 13.88
N GLY A 69 8.69 9.78 13.29
CA GLY A 69 7.35 9.24 13.30
C GLY A 69 6.57 9.53 12.01
N PRO A 70 5.34 9.01 11.92
CA PRO A 70 4.49 9.17 10.74
C PRO A 70 3.94 10.59 10.64
N TYR A 71 3.53 10.97 9.43
CA TYR A 71 2.88 12.26 9.17
C TYR A 71 1.62 12.45 10.02
N ALA A 72 0.86 11.39 10.21
CA ALA A 72 -0.33 11.41 11.06
C ALA A 72 -0.38 10.14 11.91
N GLU A 73 -0.64 10.31 13.21
CA GLU A 73 -0.85 9.19 14.12
C GLU A 73 -2.31 8.77 14.06
N THR A 74 -2.53 7.49 13.75
CA THR A 74 -3.88 6.91 13.62
C THR A 74 -3.90 5.55 14.30
N LYS A 75 -5.11 5.11 14.66
CA LYS A 75 -5.32 3.77 15.23
C LYS A 75 -4.96 2.69 14.21
N GLU A 76 -5.48 2.82 13.00
CA GLU A 76 -5.11 1.99 11.87
C GLU A 76 -3.88 2.59 11.19
N GLN A 77 -2.84 1.77 11.05
CA GLN A 77 -1.56 2.19 10.48
C GLN A 77 -1.38 1.58 9.10
N LEU A 78 -0.80 2.34 8.19
CA LEU A 78 -0.43 1.82 6.88
C LEU A 78 0.65 0.76 7.08
N GLY A 79 0.34 -0.48 6.71
CA GLY A 79 1.24 -1.62 6.87
C GLY A 79 1.85 -2.11 5.57
N GLY A 80 1.33 -1.69 4.43
CA GLY A 80 1.85 -2.11 3.15
C GLY A 80 1.05 -1.58 1.98
N ILE A 81 1.61 -1.77 0.81
CA ILE A 81 0.95 -1.45 -0.45
C ILE A 81 1.00 -2.67 -1.37
N LEU A 82 -0.03 -2.81 -2.20
CA LEU A 82 -0.11 -3.82 -3.23
C LEU A 82 -0.53 -3.12 -4.52
N VAL A 83 0.18 -3.38 -5.60
CA VAL A 83 -0.19 -2.88 -6.91
C VAL A 83 -0.90 -4.00 -7.66
N LEU A 84 -2.16 -3.78 -7.98
CA LEU A 84 -3.05 -4.76 -8.56
C LEU A 84 -3.28 -4.45 -10.03
N GLU A 85 -3.22 -5.48 -10.88
CA GLU A 85 -3.63 -5.39 -12.27
C GLU A 85 -5.06 -5.90 -12.39
N ALA A 86 -5.98 -5.03 -12.84
CA ALA A 86 -7.39 -5.36 -12.98
C ALA A 86 -8.00 -4.61 -14.18
N ARG A 87 -9.13 -5.11 -14.68
CA ARG A 87 -9.81 -4.50 -15.84
C ARG A 87 -10.43 -3.14 -15.52
N ASP A 88 -11.01 -3.04 -14.32
CA ASP A 88 -11.70 -1.85 -13.83
C ASP A 88 -11.81 -1.91 -12.31
N MET A 89 -12.40 -0.88 -11.71
CA MET A 89 -12.54 -0.80 -10.25
C MET A 89 -13.40 -1.95 -9.68
N ASN A 90 -14.48 -2.32 -10.36
CA ASN A 90 -15.31 -3.44 -9.90
C ASN A 90 -14.52 -4.74 -9.85
N HIS A 91 -13.68 -4.99 -10.84
CA HIS A 91 -12.80 -6.16 -10.87
C HIS A 91 -11.77 -6.10 -9.72
N ALA A 92 -11.17 -4.94 -9.50
CA ALA A 92 -10.23 -4.74 -8.39
C ALA A 92 -10.90 -5.02 -7.04
N VAL A 93 -12.12 -4.52 -6.85
CA VAL A 93 -12.90 -4.78 -5.62
C VAL A 93 -13.21 -6.27 -5.46
N GLN A 94 -13.61 -6.95 -6.54
CA GLN A 94 -13.86 -8.39 -6.49
C GLN A 94 -12.63 -9.18 -6.07
N LEU A 95 -11.47 -8.84 -6.64
CA LEU A 95 -10.21 -9.52 -6.31
C LEU A 95 -9.82 -9.29 -4.86
N MET A 96 -9.85 -8.05 -4.40
CA MET A 96 -9.41 -7.69 -3.05
C MET A 96 -10.43 -8.07 -1.97
N SER A 97 -11.71 -8.22 -2.33
CA SER A 97 -12.75 -8.67 -1.40
C SER A 97 -12.52 -10.09 -0.88
N GLN A 98 -11.74 -10.88 -1.59
CA GLN A 98 -11.38 -12.24 -1.20
C GLN A 98 -10.08 -12.33 -0.42
N HIS A 99 -9.39 -11.22 -0.21
CA HIS A 99 -8.11 -11.22 0.50
C HIS A 99 -8.32 -11.56 1.97
N PRO A 100 -7.64 -12.59 2.50
CA PRO A 100 -7.83 -13.05 3.88
C PRO A 100 -7.53 -11.99 4.94
N ALA A 101 -6.67 -11.01 4.65
CA ALA A 101 -6.37 -9.93 5.59
C ALA A 101 -7.62 -9.22 6.10
N LEU A 102 -8.69 -9.15 5.28
CA LEU A 102 -9.95 -8.54 5.66
C LEU A 102 -10.62 -9.28 6.83
N THR A 103 -10.51 -10.61 6.87
CA THR A 103 -11.09 -11.41 7.96
C THR A 103 -10.37 -11.20 9.28
N TYR A 104 -9.13 -10.68 9.25
CA TYR A 104 -8.37 -10.30 10.44
C TYR A 104 -8.60 -8.84 10.84
N GLY A 105 -9.52 -8.15 10.18
CA GLY A 105 -9.87 -6.76 10.50
C GLY A 105 -9.02 -5.72 9.80
N ASN A 106 -8.14 -6.12 8.89
CA ASN A 106 -7.36 -5.18 8.09
C ASN A 106 -8.25 -4.48 7.06
N ILE A 107 -7.82 -3.32 6.63
CA ILE A 107 -8.58 -2.45 5.72
C ILE A 107 -7.76 -2.23 4.46
N PHE A 108 -8.39 -2.31 3.29
CA PHE A 108 -7.77 -1.92 2.03
C PHE A 108 -8.49 -0.72 1.45
N GLU A 109 -7.73 0.33 1.16
CA GLU A 109 -8.20 1.44 0.36
C GLU A 109 -7.67 1.25 -1.06
N ILE A 110 -8.54 1.28 -2.06
CA ILE A 110 -8.16 1.02 -3.45
C ILE A 110 -8.30 2.31 -4.25
N ARG A 111 -7.22 2.70 -4.93
CA ARG A 111 -7.20 3.88 -5.81
C ARG A 111 -6.67 3.51 -7.18
N PRO A 112 -7.30 3.98 -8.27
CA PRO A 112 -6.69 3.84 -9.58
C PRO A 112 -5.36 4.56 -9.63
N ALA A 113 -4.35 3.93 -10.24
CA ALA A 113 -3.09 4.61 -10.51
C ALA A 113 -3.31 5.70 -11.56
N ALA A 114 -2.68 6.87 -11.35
CA ALA A 114 -2.73 7.94 -12.33
C ALA A 114 -1.77 7.64 -13.48
N ASP A 115 -2.23 7.81 -14.72
CA ASP A 115 -1.35 7.73 -15.89
C ASP A 115 -0.71 9.11 -16.11
N MET A 116 0.58 9.19 -15.83
CA MET A 116 1.35 10.44 -15.94
C MET A 116 2.14 10.55 -17.23
N ASN A 117 1.99 9.62 -18.16
CA ASN A 117 2.81 9.56 -19.38
C ASN A 117 2.80 10.85 -20.19
N GLU A 118 1.62 11.41 -20.44
CA GLU A 118 1.47 12.65 -21.21
C GLU A 118 2.06 13.85 -20.46
N VAL A 119 1.87 13.91 -19.15
CA VAL A 119 2.42 14.97 -18.30
C VAL A 119 3.94 14.91 -18.31
N VAL A 120 4.52 13.73 -18.19
CA VAL A 120 5.97 13.51 -18.21
C VAL A 120 6.54 13.90 -19.56
N LYS A 121 5.94 13.47 -20.66
CA LYS A 121 6.39 13.83 -22.01
C LYS A 121 6.39 15.34 -22.24
N ALA A 122 5.32 16.02 -21.88
CA ALA A 122 5.22 17.47 -22.01
C ALA A 122 6.29 18.17 -21.17
N SER A 123 6.55 17.67 -19.96
CA SER A 123 7.61 18.20 -19.10
C SER A 123 8.99 17.99 -19.70
N GLU A 124 9.26 16.79 -20.22
CA GLU A 124 10.54 16.47 -20.88
C GLU A 124 10.82 17.43 -22.04
N GLN A 125 9.80 17.70 -22.86
CA GLN A 125 9.92 18.66 -23.99
C GLN A 125 10.25 20.06 -23.49
N ARG A 126 9.58 20.54 -22.44
CA ARG A 126 9.85 21.87 -21.87
C ARG A 126 11.25 21.97 -21.27
N ARG A 127 11.71 20.93 -20.59
CA ARG A 127 13.05 20.91 -19.94
C ARG A 127 14.17 20.76 -20.96
N ALA A 128 13.91 20.17 -22.12
CA ALA A 128 14.88 20.03 -23.20
C ALA A 128 14.94 21.27 -24.09
N ALA A 129 13.97 22.17 -24.05
CA ALA A 129 13.95 23.38 -24.86
C ALA A 129 15.09 24.35 -24.47
N PRO A 130 15.78 25.00 -25.44
CA PRO A 130 16.85 25.99 -25.14
C PRO A 130 16.31 27.27 -24.51
#